data_524dff719b93536cd8601dfecf8d4bb9
#
_entry.id   524dff719b93536cd8601dfecf8d4bb9
#
_cell.length_a   1.000
_cell.length_b   1.000
_cell.length_c   1.000
_cell.angle_alpha   90.00
_cell.angle_beta   90.00
_cell.angle_gamma   90.00
#
_symmetry.space_group_name_H-M   'P 1'
#
loop_
_entity.id
_entity.type
_entity.pdbx_description
1 polymer ?
#
loop_
_entity_poly.entity_id
_entity_poly.type
_entity_poly.pdbx_seq_one_letter_code
_entity_poly.pdbx_strand_id
1 'polypeptide(L)'
;MKRVLIPGVILCGADVAQAVDDKNMYMHVFEEMTVYAPVPVPVNGNTHYTSESIKRLPTGNGNISDLLRTNPAVRMDSTQSTSLNQGDIRPEKISIHGASPYQNAYLIDGISSTNNLNPANESDASSATNISGMSQGYYLDVSLLDNVTLYDSFVPVEFGRFNGGVIEAKIKRFNADDSSVKLGYRTTRSDWLTSHIDENNKSAFNQGSSGSTYYSPDFKKNFYTLAFNQELADNFGVTAGLSRRQSDITRADYVSNDGIVAGRAQYKNVIDTAVSKFTWFASDRFTHDLTLKYTGSSRDYNTSTFPQSDREMGNKSYGLA
;
A
#
# COMPACT_ATOMS: atom_id res chain seq x y z
N MET A 1 -28.40 4.01 -9.28
CA MET A 1 -28.98 4.05 -7.93
C MET A 1 -29.05 2.63 -7.41
N LYS A 2 -28.19 2.26 -6.48
CA LYS A 2 -28.21 0.92 -5.86
C LYS A 2 -29.15 0.95 -4.67
N ARG A 3 -30.10 0.06 -4.64
CA ARG A 3 -31.04 -0.09 -3.52
C ARG A 3 -30.37 -0.95 -2.45
N VAL A 4 -30.22 -0.43 -1.24
CA VAL A 4 -29.77 -1.20 -0.07
C VAL A 4 -31.00 -1.44 0.80
N LEU A 5 -31.39 -2.69 0.94
CA LEU A 5 -32.46 -3.13 1.86
C LEU A 5 -31.85 -3.36 3.25
N ILE A 6 -32.29 -2.60 4.21
CA ILE A 6 -31.97 -2.83 5.63
C ILE A 6 -33.21 -3.45 6.28
N PRO A 7 -33.15 -4.67 6.86
CA PRO A 7 -34.28 -5.22 7.59
C PRO A 7 -34.46 -4.45 8.92
N GLY A 8 -35.64 -3.85 9.09
CA GLY A 8 -36.01 -3.14 10.28
C GLY A 8 -36.10 -4.05 11.50
N VAL A 9 -35.47 -3.64 12.60
CA VAL A 9 -35.63 -4.26 13.92
C VAL A 9 -36.96 -3.78 14.51
N ILE A 10 -37.89 -4.70 14.71
CA ILE A 10 -39.15 -4.46 15.40
C ILE A 10 -38.87 -4.57 16.91
N LEU A 11 -38.91 -3.44 17.61
CA LEU A 11 -39.00 -3.42 19.07
C LEU A 11 -40.45 -3.68 19.47
N CYS A 12 -40.71 -4.85 20.02
CA CYS A 12 -41.98 -5.23 20.58
C CYS A 12 -42.06 -4.66 22.00
N GLY A 13 -42.79 -3.58 22.20
CA GLY A 13 -43.24 -3.12 23.51
C GLY A 13 -44.39 -4.04 24.01
N ALA A 14 -44.25 -4.61 25.16
CA ALA A 14 -45.28 -5.40 25.81
C ALA A 14 -46.31 -4.46 26.48
N ASP A 15 -47.47 -4.26 25.87
CA ASP A 15 -48.63 -3.75 26.52
C ASP A 15 -49.67 -4.85 26.73
N VAL A 16 -50.21 -4.88 27.96
CA VAL A 16 -51.09 -5.87 28.49
C VAL A 16 -52.41 -5.89 27.71
N ALA A 17 -52.74 -7.04 27.14
CA ALA A 17 -53.98 -7.27 26.41
C ALA A 17 -55.20 -7.29 27.33
N GLN A 18 -56.14 -6.40 27.10
CA GLN A 18 -57.56 -6.64 27.45
C GLN A 18 -58.24 -7.22 26.21
N ALA A 19 -58.82 -8.40 26.40
CA ALA A 19 -59.57 -9.09 25.38
C ALA A 19 -60.84 -8.33 25.07
N VAL A 20 -60.96 -7.87 23.83
CA VAL A 20 -62.25 -7.49 23.22
C VAL A 20 -62.46 -8.38 22.02
N ASP A 21 -63.52 -9.15 22.07
CA ASP A 21 -64.01 -10.02 21.01
C ASP A 21 -64.60 -9.15 19.88
N ASP A 22 -63.92 -9.01 18.81
CA ASP A 22 -64.49 -8.40 17.61
C ASP A 22 -63.93 -9.08 16.32
N LYS A 23 -64.87 -9.68 15.60
CA LYS A 23 -64.67 -10.53 14.40
C LYS A 23 -64.32 -9.71 13.14
N ASN A 24 -63.51 -8.67 13.24
CA ASN A 24 -62.96 -8.01 12.06
C ASN A 24 -61.50 -7.63 12.26
N MET A 25 -60.66 -8.65 12.21
CA MET A 25 -59.22 -8.41 12.16
C MET A 25 -58.85 -7.94 10.75
N TYR A 26 -58.88 -6.65 10.52
CA TYR A 26 -58.22 -6.08 9.36
C TYR A 26 -56.72 -6.29 9.53
N MET A 27 -56.16 -7.19 8.76
CA MET A 27 -54.76 -7.32 8.62
C MET A 27 -54.23 -6.06 7.93
N HIS A 28 -53.75 -5.09 8.70
CA HIS A 28 -53.01 -3.97 8.14
C HIS A 28 -51.72 -4.52 7.54
N VAL A 29 -51.73 -4.75 6.23
CA VAL A 29 -50.52 -4.94 5.46
C VAL A 29 -49.79 -3.61 5.51
N PHE A 30 -48.75 -3.52 6.33
CA PHE A 30 -47.88 -2.35 6.28
C PHE A 30 -47.22 -2.36 4.90
N GLU A 31 -47.46 -1.30 4.14
CA GLU A 31 -46.72 -1.10 2.90
C GLU A 31 -45.24 -1.07 3.21
N GLU A 32 -44.48 -1.74 2.37
CA GLU A 32 -43.04 -1.84 2.50
C GLU A 32 -42.42 -0.46 2.50
N MET A 33 -42.00 0.03 3.68
CA MET A 33 -41.40 1.34 3.83
C MET A 33 -39.96 1.27 3.31
N THR A 34 -39.74 1.69 2.08
CA THR A 34 -38.42 1.81 1.50
C THR A 34 -37.73 3.05 2.07
N VAL A 35 -36.84 2.86 3.03
CA VAL A 35 -35.99 3.94 3.54
C VAL A 35 -34.84 4.17 2.56
N TYR A 36 -34.87 5.28 1.86
CA TYR A 36 -33.73 5.76 1.10
C TYR A 36 -32.74 6.39 2.08
N ALA A 37 -31.69 5.64 2.44
CA ALA A 37 -30.56 6.27 3.08
C ALA A 37 -29.85 7.13 2.02
N PRO A 38 -29.66 8.44 2.25
CA PRO A 38 -28.80 9.22 1.37
C PRO A 38 -27.43 8.56 1.36
N VAL A 39 -26.85 8.42 0.16
CA VAL A 39 -25.43 8.04 0.04
C VAL A 39 -24.66 9.00 0.96
N PRO A 40 -23.87 8.51 1.93
CA PRO A 40 -23.14 9.40 2.79
C PRO A 40 -22.35 10.36 1.90
N VAL A 41 -22.66 11.65 2.00
CA VAL A 41 -21.81 12.67 1.41
C VAL A 41 -20.45 12.41 2.04
N PRO A 42 -19.37 12.24 1.27
CA PRO A 42 -18.06 12.02 1.86
C PRO A 42 -17.83 13.17 2.83
N VAL A 43 -17.76 12.83 4.12
CA VAL A 43 -17.40 13.80 5.15
C VAL A 43 -16.04 14.31 4.74
N ASN A 44 -15.86 15.62 4.60
CA ASN A 44 -14.57 16.21 4.30
C ASN A 44 -13.54 15.65 5.26
N GLY A 45 -12.51 14.94 4.74
CA GLY A 45 -11.50 14.32 5.57
C GLY A 45 -11.18 12.87 5.23
N ASN A 46 -11.79 12.32 4.19
CA ASN A 46 -11.34 11.08 3.59
C ASN A 46 -11.19 11.24 2.07
N THR A 47 -10.18 10.59 1.53
CA THR A 47 -9.94 10.50 0.09
C THR A 47 -10.02 9.04 -0.33
N HIS A 48 -10.91 8.75 -1.26
CA HIS A 48 -11.14 7.39 -1.74
C HIS A 48 -10.59 7.22 -3.15
N TYR A 49 -9.61 6.34 -3.29
CA TYR A 49 -9.01 5.93 -4.56
C TYR A 49 -9.66 4.63 -5.02
N THR A 50 -10.51 4.69 -6.03
CA THR A 50 -11.14 3.51 -6.62
C THR A 50 -10.18 2.75 -7.52
N SER A 51 -10.48 1.50 -7.85
CA SER A 51 -9.70 0.69 -8.81
C SER A 51 -9.48 1.40 -10.15
N GLU A 52 -10.46 2.17 -10.61
CA GLU A 52 -10.35 2.95 -11.83
C GLU A 52 -9.41 4.15 -11.67
N SER A 53 -9.50 4.89 -10.57
CA SER A 53 -8.59 6.00 -10.29
C SER A 53 -7.15 5.51 -10.11
N ILE A 54 -6.94 4.37 -9.44
CA ILE A 54 -5.62 3.74 -9.28
C ILE A 54 -4.97 3.43 -10.63
N LYS A 55 -5.74 2.94 -11.61
CA LYS A 55 -5.23 2.66 -12.97
C LYS A 55 -4.80 3.92 -13.74
N ARG A 56 -5.40 5.07 -13.43
CA ARG A 56 -5.13 6.35 -14.12
C ARG A 56 -4.02 7.17 -13.46
N LEU A 57 -3.78 6.97 -12.18
CA LEU A 57 -2.76 7.72 -11.44
C LEU A 57 -1.36 7.16 -11.72
N PRO A 58 -0.35 8.04 -11.78
CA PRO A 58 1.04 7.60 -11.88
C PRO A 58 1.46 6.94 -10.56
N THR A 59 1.59 5.64 -10.58
CA THR A 59 1.90 4.83 -9.39
C THR A 59 3.38 4.60 -9.15
N GLY A 60 4.26 5.29 -9.87
CA GLY A 60 5.71 5.25 -9.64
C GLY A 60 6.26 3.83 -9.50
N ASN A 61 6.65 3.44 -8.30
CA ASN A 61 7.15 2.10 -7.99
C ASN A 61 6.03 1.08 -7.68
N GLY A 62 4.76 1.48 -7.73
CA GLY A 62 3.62 0.62 -7.42
C GLY A 62 3.32 0.48 -5.93
N ASN A 63 3.77 1.43 -5.11
CA ASN A 63 3.49 1.44 -3.68
C ASN A 63 2.21 2.21 -3.36
N ILE A 64 1.58 1.91 -2.24
CA ILE A 64 0.41 2.67 -1.74
C ILE A 64 0.79 4.14 -1.50
N SER A 65 1.99 4.42 -0.97
CA SER A 65 2.48 5.78 -0.80
C SER A 65 2.54 6.59 -2.09
N ASP A 66 2.81 5.95 -3.23
CA ASP A 66 2.85 6.63 -4.53
C ASP A 66 1.48 7.18 -4.93
N LEU A 67 0.38 6.48 -4.60
CA LEU A 67 -0.98 6.97 -4.82
C LEU A 67 -1.28 8.22 -4.01
N LEU A 68 -0.79 8.27 -2.78
CA LEU A 68 -1.10 9.32 -1.82
C LEU A 68 -0.33 10.62 -2.10
N ARG A 69 0.65 10.60 -3.00
CA ARG A 69 1.49 11.75 -3.36
C ARG A 69 0.68 12.97 -3.84
N THR A 70 -0.46 12.74 -4.44
CA THR A 70 -1.33 13.81 -4.96
C THR A 70 -2.25 14.42 -3.89
N ASN A 71 -2.31 13.83 -2.70
CA ASN A 71 -3.17 14.33 -1.63
C ASN A 71 -2.48 15.48 -0.88
N PRO A 72 -3.14 16.65 -0.72
CA PRO A 72 -2.55 17.83 -0.07
C PRO A 72 -2.25 17.63 1.42
N ALA A 73 -2.94 16.71 2.11
CA ALA A 73 -2.69 16.39 3.51
C ALA A 73 -1.42 15.54 3.72
N VAL A 74 -0.89 14.95 2.62
CA VAL A 74 0.25 14.04 2.65
C VAL A 74 1.54 14.75 2.24
N ARG A 75 2.56 14.61 3.05
CA ARG A 75 3.92 15.05 2.75
C ARG A 75 4.81 13.83 2.57
N MET A 76 5.52 13.80 1.47
CA MET A 76 6.53 12.77 1.20
C MET A 76 7.84 13.14 1.90
N ASP A 77 8.59 12.15 2.34
CA ASP A 77 9.92 12.37 2.89
C ASP A 77 10.86 12.93 1.81
N SER A 78 11.40 14.12 2.07
CA SER A 78 12.29 14.81 1.13
C SER A 78 13.58 14.04 0.85
N THR A 79 14.03 13.21 1.79
CA THR A 79 15.26 12.41 1.63
C THR A 79 15.11 11.33 0.57
N GLN A 80 13.90 10.83 0.36
CA GLN A 80 13.60 9.82 -0.65
C GLN A 80 13.40 10.42 -2.05
N SER A 81 13.13 11.71 -2.13
CA SER A 81 12.96 12.45 -3.39
C SER A 81 14.28 12.97 -3.96
N THR A 82 15.41 12.70 -3.32
CA THR A 82 16.73 13.12 -3.81
C THR A 82 17.17 12.30 -5.02
N SER A 83 18.06 12.88 -5.83
CA SER A 83 18.65 12.17 -6.98
C SER A 83 19.33 10.86 -6.60
N LEU A 84 19.88 10.77 -5.39
CA LEU A 84 20.55 9.56 -4.86
C LEU A 84 19.59 8.37 -4.68
N ASN A 85 18.31 8.63 -4.49
CA ASN A 85 17.30 7.60 -4.18
C ASN A 85 16.37 7.28 -5.36
N GLN A 86 16.62 7.85 -6.54
CA GLN A 86 15.79 7.60 -7.75
C GLN A 86 15.67 6.10 -8.11
N GLY A 87 16.71 5.33 -7.78
CA GLY A 87 16.72 3.87 -7.97
C GLY A 87 15.91 3.09 -6.93
N ASP A 88 15.55 3.66 -5.78
CA ASP A 88 14.86 2.94 -4.71
C ASP A 88 13.44 2.54 -5.13
N ILE A 89 13.00 1.37 -4.70
CA ILE A 89 11.67 0.80 -4.97
C ILE A 89 10.82 0.62 -3.71
N ARG A 90 11.41 0.89 -2.54
CA ARG A 90 10.68 0.79 -1.27
C ARG A 90 9.59 1.85 -1.19
N PRO A 91 8.52 1.59 -0.40
CA PRO A 91 7.52 2.60 -0.12
C PRO A 91 8.18 3.85 0.48
N GLU A 92 7.83 5.01 -0.03
CA GLU A 92 8.26 6.26 0.57
C GLU A 92 7.59 6.48 1.93
N LYS A 93 8.34 7.03 2.86
CA LYS A 93 7.81 7.46 4.15
C LYS A 93 6.91 8.66 3.93
N ILE A 94 5.74 8.65 4.53
CA ILE A 94 4.76 9.72 4.41
C ILE A 94 4.40 10.30 5.77
N SER A 95 4.21 11.60 5.82
CA SER A 95 3.67 12.33 6.95
C SER A 95 2.27 12.81 6.59
N ILE A 96 1.30 12.58 7.46
CA ILE A 96 -0.06 13.08 7.32
C ILE A 96 -0.26 14.14 8.39
N HIS A 97 -0.64 15.37 7.97
CA HIS A 97 -0.78 16.54 8.85
C HIS A 97 0.44 16.82 9.74
N GLY A 98 1.65 16.49 9.28
CA GLY A 98 2.88 16.72 10.03
C GLY A 98 3.23 15.65 11.07
N ALA A 99 2.43 14.60 11.22
CA ALA A 99 2.77 13.48 12.07
C ALA A 99 3.97 12.70 11.52
N SER A 100 4.76 12.08 12.38
CA SER A 100 5.86 11.22 11.96
C SER A 100 5.35 10.01 11.17
N PRO A 101 6.10 9.50 10.19
CA PRO A 101 5.65 8.40 9.32
C PRO A 101 5.19 7.15 10.07
N TYR A 102 5.81 6.83 11.20
CA TYR A 102 5.44 5.68 12.04
C TYR A 102 4.16 5.91 12.87
N GLN A 103 3.63 7.12 12.89
CA GLN A 103 2.40 7.48 13.58
C GLN A 103 1.14 7.32 12.70
N ASN A 104 1.30 6.92 11.45
CA ASN A 104 0.19 6.57 10.58
C ASN A 104 -0.18 5.10 10.76
N ALA A 105 -1.47 4.80 10.69
CA ALA A 105 -1.93 3.42 10.66
C ALA A 105 -2.12 2.96 9.21
N TYR A 106 -1.64 1.76 8.93
CA TYR A 106 -1.84 1.07 7.66
C TYR A 106 -2.68 -0.18 7.90
N LEU A 107 -3.76 -0.33 7.15
CA LEU A 107 -4.63 -1.50 7.20
C LEU A 107 -4.75 -2.11 5.80
N ILE A 108 -4.88 -3.43 5.76
CA ILE A 108 -5.17 -4.20 4.55
C ILE A 108 -6.29 -5.16 4.86
N ASP A 109 -7.44 -4.99 4.18
CA ASP A 109 -8.68 -5.72 4.48
C ASP A 109 -9.08 -5.63 5.97
N GLY A 110 -8.96 -4.43 6.56
CA GLY A 110 -9.31 -4.17 7.97
C GLY A 110 -8.27 -4.65 9.00
N ILE A 111 -7.20 -5.35 8.57
CA ILE A 111 -6.16 -5.85 9.48
C ILE A 111 -4.94 -4.94 9.43
N SER A 112 -4.41 -4.62 10.63
CA SER A 112 -3.22 -3.78 10.75
C SER A 112 -2.04 -4.36 9.97
N SER A 113 -1.46 -3.53 9.12
CA SER A 113 -0.21 -3.78 8.40
C SER A 113 0.88 -2.77 8.76
N THR A 114 0.69 -2.05 9.87
CA THR A 114 1.69 -1.14 10.41
C THR A 114 2.87 -1.94 10.95
N ASN A 115 4.09 -1.52 10.61
CA ASN A 115 5.29 -2.15 11.14
C ASN A 115 5.52 -1.69 12.59
N ASN A 116 5.62 -2.64 13.51
CA ASN A 116 5.90 -2.39 14.92
C ASN A 116 7.36 -2.69 15.31
N LEU A 117 8.18 -3.15 14.36
CA LEU A 117 9.61 -3.39 14.59
C LEU A 117 10.41 -2.13 14.32
N ASN A 118 10.89 -1.49 15.38
CA ASN A 118 11.73 -0.28 15.32
C ASN A 118 11.18 0.81 14.36
N PRO A 119 9.91 1.18 14.47
CA PRO A 119 9.23 2.04 13.48
C PRO A 119 9.81 3.46 13.41
N ALA A 120 10.41 3.95 14.49
CA ALA A 120 10.98 5.29 14.59
C ALA A 120 12.42 5.37 14.06
N ASN A 121 13.06 4.26 13.73
CA ASN A 121 14.39 4.29 13.17
C ASN A 121 14.37 4.67 11.69
N GLU A 122 14.74 5.89 11.41
CA GLU A 122 14.74 6.45 10.07
C GLU A 122 16.06 6.27 9.33
N SER A 123 17.13 5.91 10.03
CA SER A 123 18.43 5.74 9.40
C SER A 123 18.56 4.39 8.71
N ASP A 124 18.99 4.40 7.47
CA ASP A 124 19.56 3.23 6.80
C ASP A 124 20.91 2.94 7.47
N ALA A 125 20.80 2.26 8.56
CA ALA A 125 21.83 1.81 9.46
C ALA A 125 23.30 1.98 9.02
N SER A 126 23.97 2.90 9.64
CA SER A 126 25.44 2.95 9.66
C SER A 126 26.06 1.88 10.56
N SER A 127 25.28 1.17 11.38
CA SER A 127 25.77 0.14 12.29
C SER A 127 25.23 -1.26 11.95
N ALA A 128 26.03 -2.29 12.21
CA ALA A 128 25.72 -3.68 11.94
C ALA A 128 24.50 -4.22 12.71
N THR A 129 24.10 -3.54 13.77
CA THR A 129 23.05 -3.97 14.70
C THR A 129 21.71 -3.24 14.50
N ASN A 130 21.68 -2.28 13.58
CA ASN A 130 20.53 -1.41 13.43
C ASN A 130 19.53 -1.98 12.41
N ILE A 131 18.30 -2.23 12.83
CA ILE A 131 17.22 -2.66 11.95
C ILE A 131 16.59 -1.40 11.37
N SER A 132 16.60 -1.29 10.04
CA SER A 132 15.94 -0.17 9.35
C SER A 132 14.45 -0.18 9.63
N GLY A 133 13.94 0.93 10.16
CA GLY A 133 12.52 1.12 10.42
C GLY A 133 11.78 1.49 9.13
N MET A 134 10.66 0.79 8.89
CA MET A 134 9.70 1.14 7.85
C MET A 134 8.32 1.22 8.48
N SER A 135 7.50 2.17 8.07
CA SER A 135 6.15 2.34 8.62
C SER A 135 5.17 1.24 8.18
N GLN A 136 5.44 0.60 7.05
CA GLN A 136 4.58 -0.45 6.49
C GLN A 136 5.20 -1.83 6.70
N GLY A 137 4.39 -2.79 7.16
CA GLY A 137 4.77 -4.19 7.31
C GLY A 137 4.55 -5.02 6.04
N TYR A 138 3.68 -4.56 5.13
CA TYR A 138 3.41 -5.19 3.84
C TYR A 138 3.61 -4.19 2.70
N TYR A 139 4.35 -4.59 1.68
CA TYR A 139 4.64 -3.77 0.50
C TYR A 139 3.81 -4.22 -0.69
N LEU A 140 2.48 -4.12 -0.56
CA LEU A 140 1.56 -4.54 -1.61
C LEU A 140 1.73 -3.69 -2.88
N ASP A 141 1.62 -4.36 -4.02
CA ASP A 141 1.51 -3.69 -5.31
C ASP A 141 0.10 -3.14 -5.49
N VAL A 142 -0.02 -1.87 -5.82
CA VAL A 142 -1.31 -1.19 -6.00
C VAL A 142 -2.17 -1.80 -7.10
N SER A 143 -1.58 -2.51 -8.06
CA SER A 143 -2.32 -3.22 -9.11
C SER A 143 -3.21 -4.35 -8.58
N LEU A 144 -2.92 -4.85 -7.38
CA LEU A 144 -3.66 -5.91 -6.69
C LEU A 144 -4.81 -5.36 -5.83
N LEU A 145 -4.90 -4.03 -5.68
CA LEU A 145 -5.87 -3.38 -4.81
C LEU A 145 -7.16 -3.04 -5.58
N ASP A 146 -8.27 -3.20 -4.91
CA ASP A 146 -9.57 -2.71 -5.36
C ASP A 146 -9.72 -1.22 -5.09
N ASN A 147 -9.42 -0.82 -3.86
CA ASN A 147 -9.47 0.57 -3.47
C ASN A 147 -8.48 0.87 -2.33
N VAL A 148 -8.17 2.15 -2.18
CA VAL A 148 -7.42 2.70 -1.04
C VAL A 148 -8.19 3.88 -0.50
N THR A 149 -8.43 3.92 0.80
CA THR A 149 -9.04 5.06 1.48
C THR A 149 -8.02 5.67 2.43
N LEU A 150 -7.79 6.95 2.27
CA LEU A 150 -7.02 7.75 3.21
C LEU A 150 -8.01 8.51 4.10
N TYR A 151 -7.93 8.28 5.40
CA TYR A 151 -8.60 9.08 6.42
C TYR A 151 -7.57 10.03 7.01
N ASP A 152 -7.61 11.29 6.61
CA ASP A 152 -6.71 12.31 7.10
C ASP A 152 -7.34 13.18 8.19
N SER A 153 -8.67 13.20 8.27
CA SER A 153 -9.44 13.85 9.33
C SER A 153 -10.78 13.16 9.52
N PHE A 154 -11.47 13.43 10.62
CA PHE A 154 -12.73 12.75 10.98
C PHE A 154 -12.67 11.22 10.89
N VAL A 155 -11.56 10.67 11.37
CA VAL A 155 -11.32 9.22 11.32
C VAL A 155 -12.38 8.49 12.15
N PRO A 156 -13.04 7.45 11.60
CA PRO A 156 -14.00 6.64 12.33
C PRO A 156 -13.43 6.06 13.63
N VAL A 157 -14.27 5.94 14.65
CA VAL A 157 -13.88 5.50 16.00
C VAL A 157 -13.37 4.06 16.05
N GLU A 158 -13.67 3.26 15.04
CA GLU A 158 -13.17 1.89 14.89
C GLU A 158 -11.66 1.81 14.65
N PHE A 159 -11.07 2.88 14.13
CA PHE A 159 -9.63 2.95 13.90
C PHE A 159 -8.91 3.51 15.13
N GLY A 160 -7.83 2.85 15.51
CA GLY A 160 -6.98 3.28 16.62
C GLY A 160 -5.50 3.20 16.29
N ARG A 161 -4.65 3.56 17.26
CA ARG A 161 -3.19 3.47 17.17
C ARG A 161 -2.56 4.32 16.07
N PHE A 162 -3.09 5.50 15.84
CA PHE A 162 -2.53 6.49 14.90
C PHE A 162 -2.54 7.88 15.57
N ASN A 163 -1.73 8.78 15.02
CA ASN A 163 -1.70 10.19 15.41
C ASN A 163 -1.67 11.10 14.16
N GLY A 164 -1.34 10.55 13.00
CA GLY A 164 -1.42 11.22 11.70
C GLY A 164 -2.73 10.91 11.01
N GLY A 165 -2.77 9.85 10.24
CA GLY A 165 -3.95 9.38 9.52
C GLY A 165 -4.00 7.87 9.41
N VAL A 166 -5.08 7.39 8.80
CA VAL A 166 -5.30 5.96 8.54
C VAL A 166 -5.35 5.72 7.05
N ILE A 167 -4.59 4.75 6.59
CA ILE A 167 -4.57 4.29 5.20
C ILE A 167 -5.13 2.87 5.18
N GLU A 168 -6.33 2.71 4.62
CA GLU A 168 -6.98 1.43 4.45
C GLU A 168 -6.94 1.01 2.99
N ALA A 169 -6.32 -0.14 2.70
CA ALA A 169 -6.29 -0.75 1.39
C ALA A 169 -7.16 -2.01 1.36
N LYS A 170 -7.94 -2.18 0.32
CA LYS A 170 -8.73 -3.40 0.09
C LYS A 170 -8.21 -4.14 -1.12
N ILE A 171 -7.97 -5.44 -0.95
CA ILE A 171 -7.55 -6.33 -2.01
C ILE A 171 -8.76 -6.67 -2.88
N LYS A 172 -8.54 -6.74 -4.20
CA LYS A 172 -9.58 -7.13 -5.17
C LYS A 172 -10.26 -8.42 -4.74
N ARG A 173 -11.59 -8.39 -4.84
CA ARG A 173 -12.43 -9.56 -4.64
C ARG A 173 -12.67 -10.25 -5.99
N PHE A 174 -12.92 -11.54 -5.98
CA PHE A 174 -13.37 -12.28 -7.15
C PHE A 174 -14.63 -11.63 -7.74
N ASN A 175 -14.63 -11.49 -9.05
CA ASN A 175 -15.77 -11.05 -9.84
C ASN A 175 -15.93 -12.00 -11.04
N ALA A 176 -17.06 -12.68 -11.12
CA ALA A 176 -17.35 -13.63 -12.18
C ALA A 176 -17.37 -12.99 -13.59
N ASP A 177 -17.78 -11.71 -13.66
CA ASP A 177 -17.87 -10.96 -14.92
C ASP A 177 -16.49 -10.54 -15.47
N ASP A 178 -15.43 -10.64 -14.68
CA ASP A 178 -14.04 -10.24 -15.07
C ASP A 178 -13.04 -11.39 -14.87
N SER A 179 -13.41 -12.61 -15.30
CA SER A 179 -12.44 -13.71 -15.35
C SER A 179 -11.28 -13.37 -16.26
N SER A 180 -10.09 -13.21 -15.67
CA SER A 180 -8.95 -12.69 -16.42
C SER A 180 -7.62 -13.15 -15.85
N VAL A 181 -6.63 -13.26 -16.75
CA VAL A 181 -5.20 -13.40 -16.38
C VAL A 181 -4.46 -12.19 -16.95
N LYS A 182 -3.72 -11.50 -16.10
CA LYS A 182 -2.97 -10.30 -16.48
C LYS A 182 -1.49 -10.52 -16.16
N LEU A 183 -0.66 -10.39 -17.17
CA LEU A 183 0.80 -10.37 -17.05
C LEU A 183 1.29 -8.96 -17.31
N GLY A 184 2.18 -8.49 -16.45
CA GLY A 184 2.78 -7.16 -16.58
C GLY A 184 4.30 -7.24 -16.44
N TYR A 185 4.99 -6.51 -17.32
CA TYR A 185 6.39 -6.20 -17.19
C TYR A 185 6.63 -4.72 -17.43
N ARG A 186 7.35 -4.09 -16.53
CA ARG A 186 7.78 -2.70 -16.66
C ARG A 186 9.24 -2.57 -16.24
N THR A 187 9.98 -1.74 -16.94
CA THR A 187 11.37 -1.43 -16.59
C THR A 187 11.61 0.07 -16.65
N THR A 188 12.55 0.55 -15.87
CA THR A 188 13.03 1.94 -15.88
C THR A 188 14.53 1.93 -15.62
N ARG A 189 15.27 2.79 -16.32
CA ARG A 189 16.73 2.87 -16.24
C ARG A 189 17.20 4.32 -16.15
N SER A 190 18.34 4.52 -15.51
CA SER A 190 18.98 5.83 -15.41
C SER A 190 19.37 6.42 -16.77
N ASP A 191 19.78 5.59 -17.74
CA ASP A 191 20.17 6.01 -19.08
C ASP A 191 19.01 6.56 -19.94
N TRP A 192 17.76 6.39 -19.49
CA TRP A 192 16.59 7.02 -20.09
C TRP A 192 16.28 8.43 -19.55
N LEU A 193 16.99 8.84 -18.51
CA LEU A 193 16.82 10.15 -17.92
C LEU A 193 17.64 11.19 -18.67
N THR A 194 17.02 12.31 -18.98
CA THR A 194 17.70 13.47 -19.51
C THR A 194 17.71 14.57 -18.46
N SER A 195 18.90 14.96 -18.02
CA SER A 195 19.05 16.05 -17.07
C SER A 195 19.49 17.33 -17.81
N HIS A 196 18.73 18.41 -17.65
CA HIS A 196 19.13 19.72 -18.13
C HIS A 196 20.05 20.37 -17.12
N ILE A 197 21.35 20.34 -17.38
CA ILE A 197 22.38 20.88 -16.52
C ILE A 197 23.20 21.87 -17.32
N ASP A 198 23.51 23.01 -16.69
CA ASP A 198 24.41 24.00 -17.25
C ASP A 198 25.75 23.35 -17.61
N GLU A 199 26.29 23.67 -18.79
CA GLU A 199 27.54 23.08 -19.29
C GLU A 199 28.70 23.24 -18.31
N ASN A 200 28.77 24.36 -17.58
CA ASN A 200 29.82 24.63 -16.60
C ASN A 200 29.74 23.72 -15.37
N ASN A 201 28.55 23.19 -15.08
CA ASN A 201 28.29 22.32 -13.92
C ASN A 201 28.23 20.82 -14.29
N LYS A 202 28.28 20.50 -15.57
CA LYS A 202 28.12 19.14 -16.08
C LYS A 202 29.19 18.18 -15.57
N SER A 203 30.44 18.65 -15.47
CA SER A 203 31.55 17.86 -14.93
C SER A 203 31.37 17.56 -13.44
N ALA A 204 30.93 18.54 -12.67
CA ALA A 204 30.67 18.39 -11.23
C ALA A 204 29.47 17.46 -10.97
N PHE A 205 28.46 17.51 -11.80
CA PHE A 205 27.29 16.62 -11.72
C PHE A 205 27.67 15.17 -12.02
N ASN A 206 28.55 14.93 -12.98
CA ASN A 206 29.02 13.61 -13.35
C ASN A 206 30.12 13.05 -12.43
N GLN A 207 30.79 13.89 -11.68
CA GLN A 207 31.78 13.50 -10.67
C GLN A 207 31.08 13.23 -9.35
N GLY A 208 30.41 12.09 -9.24
CA GLY A 208 29.72 11.72 -8.01
C GLY A 208 30.72 11.54 -6.85
N SER A 209 30.69 12.44 -5.89
CA SER A 209 31.27 12.18 -4.58
C SER A 209 30.19 11.63 -3.63
N SER A 210 30.55 10.64 -2.82
CA SER A 210 29.66 10.12 -1.78
C SER A 210 29.23 11.28 -0.88
N GLY A 211 27.93 11.61 -0.88
CA GLY A 211 27.36 12.73 -0.12
C GLY A 211 26.92 13.94 -0.95
N SER A 212 27.20 13.99 -2.24
CA SER A 212 26.68 15.04 -3.10
C SER A 212 25.19 14.80 -3.39
N THR A 213 24.35 15.80 -3.11
CA THR A 213 22.93 15.81 -3.47
C THR A 213 22.70 15.93 -4.98
N TYR A 214 23.75 16.22 -5.73
CA TYR A 214 23.71 16.42 -7.19
C TYR A 214 24.03 15.15 -8.00
N TYR A 215 24.50 14.10 -7.35
CA TYR A 215 24.83 12.86 -8.03
C TYR A 215 23.59 12.02 -8.34
N SER A 216 23.45 11.64 -9.60
CA SER A 216 22.42 10.65 -10.02
C SER A 216 23.07 9.28 -10.17
N PRO A 217 22.71 8.30 -9.33
CA PRO A 217 23.28 6.96 -9.46
C PRO A 217 22.78 6.28 -10.73
N ASP A 218 23.59 5.35 -11.24
CA ASP A 218 23.11 4.41 -12.23
C ASP A 218 22.15 3.42 -11.60
N PHE A 219 20.99 3.24 -12.21
CA PHE A 219 20.02 2.27 -11.71
C PHE A 219 19.24 1.58 -12.82
N LYS A 220 18.76 0.39 -12.49
CA LYS A 220 17.81 -0.36 -13.29
C LYS A 220 16.72 -0.93 -12.39
N LYS A 221 15.47 -0.62 -12.71
CA LYS A 221 14.30 -1.16 -12.03
C LYS A 221 13.55 -2.11 -12.94
N ASN A 222 13.14 -3.25 -12.42
CA ASN A 222 12.27 -4.19 -13.12
C ASN A 222 11.08 -4.53 -12.23
N PHE A 223 9.91 -4.57 -12.83
CA PHE A 223 8.63 -4.85 -12.16
C PHE A 223 7.94 -5.96 -12.94
N TYR A 224 7.63 -7.04 -12.26
CA TYR A 224 6.92 -8.20 -12.81
C TYR A 224 5.64 -8.37 -12.01
N THR A 225 4.52 -8.51 -12.70
CA THR A 225 3.22 -8.73 -12.09
C THR A 225 2.49 -9.86 -12.79
N LEU A 226 1.86 -10.72 -12.02
CA LEU A 226 0.90 -11.72 -12.47
C LEU A 226 -0.34 -11.55 -11.60
N ALA A 227 -1.48 -11.33 -12.20
CA ALA A 227 -2.74 -11.32 -11.50
C ALA A 227 -3.75 -12.17 -12.27
N PHE A 228 -4.57 -12.91 -11.53
CA PHE A 228 -5.67 -13.65 -12.11
C PHE A 228 -6.91 -13.56 -11.23
N ASN A 229 -8.04 -13.62 -11.89
CA ASN A 229 -9.36 -13.66 -11.31
C ASN A 229 -10.12 -14.80 -11.96
N GLN A 230 -10.47 -15.83 -11.21
CA GLN A 230 -11.02 -17.06 -11.75
C GLN A 230 -12.11 -17.65 -10.86
N GLU A 231 -13.20 -18.08 -11.49
CA GLU A 231 -14.18 -18.93 -10.85
C GLU A 231 -13.63 -20.35 -10.69
N LEU A 232 -13.80 -20.94 -9.52
CA LEU A 232 -13.36 -22.30 -9.20
C LEU A 232 -14.55 -23.28 -9.11
N ALA A 233 -15.70 -22.79 -8.67
CA ALA A 233 -16.96 -23.53 -8.59
C ALA A 233 -18.11 -22.53 -8.53
N ASP A 234 -19.35 -23.01 -8.68
CA ASP A 234 -20.54 -22.19 -8.50
C ASP A 234 -20.47 -21.43 -7.17
N ASN A 235 -20.61 -20.10 -7.22
CA ASN A 235 -20.54 -19.21 -6.07
C ASN A 235 -19.20 -19.20 -5.33
N PHE A 236 -18.11 -19.72 -5.91
CA PHE A 236 -16.79 -19.73 -5.30
C PHE A 236 -15.71 -19.34 -6.31
N GLY A 237 -14.92 -18.35 -5.98
CA GLY A 237 -13.85 -17.88 -6.85
C GLY A 237 -12.62 -17.40 -6.10
N VAL A 238 -11.56 -17.17 -6.86
CA VAL A 238 -10.28 -16.69 -6.35
C VAL A 238 -9.79 -15.51 -7.16
N THR A 239 -9.32 -14.50 -6.44
CA THR A 239 -8.44 -13.46 -7.00
C THR A 239 -7.07 -13.64 -6.40
N ALA A 240 -6.04 -13.74 -7.23
CA ALA A 240 -4.69 -13.83 -6.73
C ALA A 240 -3.74 -12.99 -7.56
N GLY A 241 -2.63 -12.59 -6.93
CA GLY A 241 -1.61 -11.79 -7.55
C GLY A 241 -0.24 -12.08 -6.98
N LEU A 242 0.74 -12.06 -7.88
CA LEU A 242 2.15 -12.13 -7.57
C LEU A 242 2.83 -10.90 -8.15
N SER A 243 3.71 -10.28 -7.39
CA SER A 243 4.57 -9.24 -7.93
C SER A 243 5.99 -9.40 -7.43
N ARG A 244 6.95 -9.16 -8.32
CA ARG A 244 8.36 -8.98 -7.99
C ARG A 244 8.81 -7.63 -8.47
N ARG A 245 9.37 -6.84 -7.57
CA ARG A 245 9.99 -5.55 -7.87
C ARG A 245 11.47 -5.65 -7.53
N GLN A 246 12.32 -5.30 -8.46
CA GLN A 246 13.76 -5.37 -8.29
C GLN A 246 14.40 -4.06 -8.71
N SER A 247 15.38 -3.61 -7.96
CA SER A 247 16.22 -2.47 -8.31
C SER A 247 17.67 -2.78 -8.04
N ASP A 248 18.50 -2.53 -9.05
CA ASP A 248 19.95 -2.55 -8.96
C ASP A 248 20.42 -1.08 -9.06
N ILE A 249 21.16 -0.60 -8.06
CA ILE A 249 21.63 0.78 -7.96
C ILE A 249 23.15 0.76 -7.80
N THR A 250 23.86 1.44 -8.67
CA THR A 250 25.30 1.64 -8.56
C THR A 250 25.56 3.10 -8.23
N ARG A 251 26.13 3.36 -7.07
CA ARG A 251 26.55 4.71 -6.64
C ARG A 251 28.01 4.93 -6.99
N ALA A 252 28.47 6.17 -6.76
CA ALA A 252 29.88 6.52 -6.95
C ALA A 252 30.82 5.64 -6.13
N ASP A 253 32.05 5.62 -6.57
CA ASP A 253 33.14 4.95 -5.86
C ASP A 253 33.24 5.54 -4.43
N TYR A 254 33.55 4.69 -3.49
CA TYR A 254 33.80 5.10 -2.10
C TYR A 254 35.25 4.79 -1.72
N VAL A 255 35.77 5.66 -0.86
CA VAL A 255 37.09 5.47 -0.26
C VAL A 255 36.86 4.97 1.16
N SER A 256 37.50 3.85 1.51
CA SER A 256 37.45 3.32 2.86
C SER A 256 38.17 4.25 3.84
N ASN A 257 37.95 4.07 5.15
CA ASN A 257 38.55 4.93 6.18
C ASN A 257 40.10 4.90 6.20
N ASP A 258 40.69 3.89 5.60
CA ASP A 258 42.15 3.77 5.42
C ASP A 258 42.69 4.46 4.15
N GLY A 259 41.81 5.13 3.41
CA GLY A 259 42.17 5.88 2.19
C GLY A 259 42.29 5.02 0.93
N ILE A 260 41.95 3.73 1.00
CA ILE A 260 41.98 2.84 -0.15
C ILE A 260 40.62 2.91 -0.88
N VAL A 261 40.64 3.10 -2.20
CA VAL A 261 39.43 3.00 -3.02
C VAL A 261 38.95 1.55 -3.02
N ALA A 262 37.82 1.32 -2.38
CA ALA A 262 37.30 -0.02 -2.16
C ALA A 262 36.34 -0.52 -3.26
N GLY A 263 35.94 0.35 -4.17
CA GLY A 263 35.06 0.03 -5.28
C GLY A 263 33.77 0.83 -5.32
N ARG A 264 32.80 0.42 -6.14
CA ARG A 264 31.51 1.09 -6.28
C ARG A 264 30.52 0.60 -5.25
N ALA A 265 29.82 1.52 -4.62
CA ALA A 265 28.72 1.18 -3.74
C ALA A 265 27.55 0.63 -4.57
N GLN A 266 27.19 -0.61 -4.33
CA GLN A 266 26.07 -1.27 -5.00
C GLN A 266 24.95 -1.58 -4.01
N TYR A 267 23.72 -1.39 -4.47
CA TYR A 267 22.52 -1.71 -3.72
C TYR A 267 21.59 -2.51 -4.60
N LYS A 268 21.18 -3.65 -4.11
CA LYS A 268 20.16 -4.47 -4.75
C LYS A 268 18.97 -4.58 -3.83
N ASN A 269 17.82 -4.09 -4.28
CA ASN A 269 16.58 -4.22 -3.55
C ASN A 269 15.66 -5.17 -4.29
N VAL A 270 15.07 -6.11 -3.57
CA VAL A 270 14.04 -7.02 -4.10
C VAL A 270 12.84 -6.98 -3.17
N ILE A 271 11.65 -6.86 -3.74
CA ILE A 271 10.39 -6.93 -3.01
C ILE A 271 9.50 -7.93 -3.73
N ASP A 272 9.16 -9.00 -3.03
CA ASP A 272 8.23 -10.03 -3.50
C ASP A 272 6.91 -9.91 -2.75
N THR A 273 5.81 -9.99 -3.47
CA THR A 273 4.47 -9.96 -2.91
C THR A 273 3.64 -11.09 -3.50
N ALA A 274 2.92 -11.78 -2.64
CA ALA A 274 1.92 -12.76 -3.05
C ALA A 274 0.63 -12.52 -2.25
N VAL A 275 -0.49 -12.49 -2.95
CA VAL A 275 -1.82 -12.30 -2.37
C VAL A 275 -2.77 -13.29 -3.01
N SER A 276 -3.63 -13.92 -2.21
CA SER A 276 -4.74 -14.71 -2.71
C SER A 276 -5.97 -14.45 -1.85
N LYS A 277 -7.07 -14.07 -2.46
CA LYS A 277 -8.36 -13.89 -1.82
C LYS A 277 -9.35 -14.89 -2.41
N PHE A 278 -9.85 -15.76 -1.57
CA PHE A 278 -10.90 -16.72 -1.89
C PHE A 278 -12.22 -16.12 -1.44
N THR A 279 -13.18 -16.07 -2.36
CA THR A 279 -14.50 -15.50 -2.09
C THR A 279 -15.55 -16.58 -2.29
N TRP A 280 -16.37 -16.79 -1.27
CA TRP A 280 -17.50 -17.70 -1.31
C TRP A 280 -18.80 -16.91 -1.10
N PHE A 281 -19.65 -16.92 -2.10
CA PHE A 281 -21.00 -16.36 -2.06
C PHE A 281 -21.95 -17.42 -1.50
N ALA A 282 -22.01 -17.57 -0.18
CA ALA A 282 -22.80 -18.59 0.49
C ALA A 282 -24.31 -18.39 0.28
N SER A 283 -24.75 -17.13 0.11
CA SER A 283 -26.11 -16.75 -0.26
C SER A 283 -26.12 -15.31 -0.74
N ASP A 284 -27.26 -14.80 -1.21
CA ASP A 284 -27.43 -13.38 -1.58
C ASP A 284 -27.12 -12.40 -0.44
N ARG A 285 -27.13 -12.87 0.80
CA ARG A 285 -26.87 -12.04 2.00
C ARG A 285 -25.50 -12.24 2.63
N PHE A 286 -24.87 -13.39 2.39
CA PHE A 286 -23.63 -13.76 3.05
C PHE A 286 -22.51 -14.06 2.06
N THR A 287 -21.44 -13.33 2.19
CA THR A 287 -20.19 -13.54 1.45
C THR A 287 -19.05 -13.73 2.44
N HIS A 288 -18.26 -14.76 2.23
CA HIS A 288 -17.08 -15.05 3.03
C HIS A 288 -15.82 -14.85 2.18
N ASP A 289 -14.90 -14.08 2.72
CA ASP A 289 -13.57 -13.85 2.12
C ASP A 289 -12.50 -14.47 3.01
N LEU A 290 -11.59 -15.22 2.41
CA LEU A 290 -10.36 -15.67 3.04
C LEU A 290 -9.19 -15.08 2.26
N THR A 291 -8.39 -14.25 2.91
CA THR A 291 -7.24 -13.59 2.29
C THR A 291 -5.94 -14.10 2.88
N LEU A 292 -5.05 -14.60 2.02
CA LEU A 292 -3.69 -14.96 2.34
C LEU A 292 -2.76 -13.88 1.77
N LYS A 293 -1.84 -13.38 2.59
CA LYS A 293 -0.90 -12.31 2.22
C LYS A 293 0.52 -12.70 2.56
N TYR A 294 1.43 -12.44 1.65
CA TYR A 294 2.86 -12.56 1.87
C TYR A 294 3.57 -11.36 1.25
N THR A 295 4.55 -10.83 1.95
CA THR A 295 5.55 -9.93 1.38
C THR A 295 6.92 -10.29 1.93
N GLY A 296 7.90 -10.29 1.05
CA GLY A 296 9.30 -10.42 1.38
C GLY A 296 10.06 -9.26 0.79
N SER A 297 10.96 -8.65 1.55
CA SER A 297 11.87 -7.65 1.04
C SER A 297 13.29 -7.99 1.44
N SER A 298 14.23 -7.90 0.52
CA SER A 298 15.65 -7.99 0.79
C SER A 298 16.37 -6.79 0.21
N ARG A 299 17.43 -6.41 0.87
CA ARG A 299 18.35 -5.38 0.43
C ARG A 299 19.77 -5.84 0.68
N ASP A 300 20.51 -6.03 -0.40
CA ASP A 300 21.93 -6.32 -0.37
C ASP A 300 22.67 -5.01 -0.64
N TYR A 301 23.63 -4.66 0.19
CA TYR A 301 24.38 -3.42 0.02
C TYR A 301 25.75 -3.50 0.69
N ASN A 302 26.68 -2.75 0.15
CA ASN A 302 27.97 -2.46 0.78
C ASN A 302 28.04 -0.99 1.19
N THR A 303 28.87 -0.69 2.15
CA THR A 303 29.06 0.67 2.67
C THR A 303 30.53 1.03 2.80
N SER A 304 30.85 2.31 2.85
CA SER A 304 32.22 2.79 3.10
C SER A 304 32.79 2.34 4.45
N THR A 305 31.93 2.04 5.43
CA THR A 305 32.35 1.52 6.75
C THR A 305 32.73 0.03 6.71
N PHE A 306 32.10 -0.72 5.78
CA PHE A 306 32.32 -2.15 5.62
C PHE A 306 32.46 -2.52 4.13
N PRO A 307 33.54 -2.06 3.49
CA PRO A 307 33.68 -2.15 2.04
C PRO A 307 33.84 -3.58 1.52
N GLN A 308 34.30 -4.50 2.35
CA GLN A 308 34.57 -5.88 1.97
C GLN A 308 33.48 -6.86 2.39
N SER A 309 32.40 -6.39 3.00
CA SER A 309 31.29 -7.22 3.43
C SER A 309 30.00 -6.79 2.78
N ASP A 310 29.38 -7.69 2.04
CA ASP A 310 28.00 -7.55 1.61
C ASP A 310 27.08 -7.65 2.84
N ARG A 311 26.11 -6.77 2.91
CA ARG A 311 25.11 -6.79 3.96
C ARG A 311 23.77 -7.13 3.34
N GLU A 312 23.12 -8.11 3.91
CA GLU A 312 21.74 -8.45 3.60
C GLU A 312 20.82 -7.97 4.72
N MET A 313 19.79 -7.24 4.34
CA MET A 313 18.67 -6.93 5.21
C MET A 313 17.40 -7.46 4.59
N GLY A 314 16.62 -8.20 5.36
CA GLY A 314 15.39 -8.78 4.87
C GLY A 314 14.25 -8.64 5.87
N ASN A 315 13.02 -8.57 5.35
CA ASN A 315 11.79 -8.65 6.12
C ASN A 315 10.82 -9.59 5.40
N LYS A 316 10.15 -10.43 6.18
CA LYS A 316 9.09 -11.31 5.66
C LYS A 316 7.86 -11.12 6.53
N SER A 317 6.72 -10.87 5.92
CA SER A 317 5.45 -10.71 6.58
C SER A 317 4.41 -11.65 5.99
N TYR A 318 3.66 -12.32 6.85
CA TYR A 318 2.60 -13.24 6.50
C TYR A 318 1.31 -12.76 7.15
N GLY A 319 0.19 -12.88 6.48
CA GLY A 319 -1.09 -12.47 7.02
C GLY A 319 -2.23 -13.33 6.55
N LEU A 320 -3.19 -13.51 7.43
CA LEU A 320 -4.48 -14.14 7.22
C LEU A 320 -5.55 -13.14 7.59
N ALA A 321 -6.57 -12.98 6.76
CA ALA A 321 -7.71 -12.10 7.00
C ALA A 321 -9.03 -12.77 6.56
#